data_bb38df151de364e772d6bcc9831ff45a
#
_entry.id   bb38df151de364e772d6bcc9831ff45a
#
_cell.length_a   1.000
_cell.length_b   1.000
_cell.length_c   1.000
_cell.angle_alpha   90.00
_cell.angle_beta   90.00
_cell.angle_gamma   90.00
#
_symmetry.space_group_name_H-M   'P 1'
#
loop_
_entity.id
_entity.type
_entity.pdbx_description
1 polymer ?
#
loop_
_entity_poly.entity_id
_entity_poly.type
_entity_poly.pdbx_seq_one_letter_code
_entity_poly.pdbx_strand_id
1 'polypeptide(L)'
;TGGFAFWPAIMKGIRMTGSDEEQGRVYGIFEALNGVASLLLSFIMIGVMAVVGGSDLITGFKSALAFMGGLSILSGILVAVLMPKDAAYGVSEEEKAKKITAKDYISAFKIPGVWIMAILVWCYVTISAVASYLTPYSTSVLGMSAALAASIGTFRTYGCRLIGGPLGGYIADKAFKSVAKEQLLGQFACVLTVGIFLVLPTGTNSGLLVVLLLLVGISMFLCKGTYFSIQPEMGIPTHISATAVAIA
;
A
#
# COMPACT_ATOMS: atom_id res chain seq x y z
N THR A 1 -6.74 8.96 13.11
CA THR A 1 -8.20 8.69 13.11
C THR A 1 -8.80 8.68 11.70
N GLY A 2 -8.38 9.57 10.76
CA GLY A 2 -8.91 9.60 9.39
C GLY A 2 -8.66 8.32 8.58
N GLY A 3 -7.52 7.66 8.78
CA GLY A 3 -7.17 6.43 8.07
C GLY A 3 -8.13 5.26 8.31
N PHE A 4 -8.63 5.11 9.53
CA PHE A 4 -9.53 4.01 9.88
C PHE A 4 -10.93 4.09 9.22
N ALA A 5 -11.41 5.28 8.90
CA ALA A 5 -12.70 5.45 8.23
C ALA A 5 -12.57 5.51 6.70
N PHE A 6 -11.53 6.20 6.21
CA PHE A 6 -11.34 6.48 4.80
C PHE A 6 -10.81 5.26 4.02
N TRP A 7 -9.84 4.54 4.59
CA TRP A 7 -9.21 3.41 3.91
C TRP A 7 -10.16 2.24 3.59
N PRO A 8 -10.98 1.76 4.55
CA PRO A 8 -11.96 0.71 4.26
C PRO A 8 -12.99 1.10 3.19
N ALA A 9 -13.40 2.38 3.16
CA ALA A 9 -14.34 2.86 2.14
C ALA A 9 -13.72 2.83 0.74
N ILE A 10 -12.46 3.26 0.59
CA ILE A 10 -11.73 3.19 -0.68
C ILE A 10 -11.55 1.74 -1.11
N MET A 11 -11.11 0.86 -0.21
CA MET A 11 -10.89 -0.55 -0.53
C MET A 11 -12.19 -1.25 -0.98
N LYS A 12 -13.32 -0.91 -0.36
CA LYS A 12 -14.63 -1.38 -0.82
C LYS A 12 -14.95 -0.83 -2.21
N GLY A 13 -14.72 0.46 -2.47
CA GLY A 13 -14.93 1.08 -3.77
C GLY A 13 -14.12 0.39 -4.87
N ILE A 14 -12.84 0.12 -4.62
CA ILE A 14 -11.95 -0.58 -5.55
C ILE A 14 -12.46 -2.00 -5.82
N ARG A 15 -12.86 -2.73 -4.79
CA ARG A 15 -13.40 -4.08 -4.94
C ARG A 15 -14.62 -4.12 -5.87
N MET A 16 -15.41 -3.05 -5.90
CA MET A 16 -16.63 -2.95 -6.72
C MET A 16 -16.34 -2.56 -8.19
N THR A 17 -15.09 -2.27 -8.56
CA THR A 17 -14.73 -1.84 -9.93
C THR A 17 -14.31 -2.98 -10.85
N GLY A 18 -14.13 -4.21 -10.35
CA GLY A 18 -13.71 -5.37 -11.14
C GLY A 18 -14.44 -6.65 -10.72
N SER A 19 -14.39 -7.67 -11.59
CA SER A 19 -14.87 -9.02 -11.26
C SER A 19 -13.99 -9.67 -10.19
N ASP A 20 -14.49 -10.70 -9.51
CA ASP A 20 -13.73 -11.43 -8.50
C ASP A 20 -12.44 -12.06 -9.06
N GLU A 21 -12.41 -12.36 -10.37
CA GLU A 21 -11.24 -12.93 -11.06
C GLU A 21 -10.16 -11.88 -11.41
N GLU A 22 -10.49 -10.58 -11.39
CA GLU A 22 -9.60 -9.47 -11.75
C GLU A 22 -9.20 -8.60 -10.55
N GLN A 23 -9.53 -9.02 -9.35
CA GLN A 23 -9.29 -8.22 -8.15
C GLN A 23 -7.80 -7.92 -7.94
N GLY A 24 -6.93 -8.87 -8.15
CA GLY A 24 -5.48 -8.66 -8.05
C GLY A 24 -5.00 -7.54 -8.96
N ARG A 25 -5.43 -7.55 -10.23
CA ARG A 25 -5.08 -6.53 -11.23
C ARG A 25 -5.62 -5.15 -10.86
N VAL A 26 -6.87 -5.07 -10.41
CA VAL A 26 -7.51 -3.80 -10.03
C VAL A 26 -6.79 -3.16 -8.84
N TYR A 27 -6.53 -3.93 -7.79
CA TYR A 27 -5.78 -3.47 -6.63
C TYR A 27 -4.32 -3.15 -6.96
N GLY A 28 -3.68 -3.93 -7.84
CA GLY A 28 -2.32 -3.68 -8.31
C GLY A 28 -2.19 -2.37 -9.08
N ILE A 29 -3.14 -2.06 -9.98
CA ILE A 29 -3.20 -0.78 -10.71
C ILE A 29 -3.44 0.38 -9.73
N PHE A 30 -4.34 0.21 -8.77
CA PHE A 30 -4.57 1.23 -7.74
C PHE A 30 -3.28 1.54 -6.97
N GLU A 31 -2.51 0.53 -6.58
CA GLU A 31 -1.25 0.75 -5.86
C GLU A 31 -0.21 1.45 -6.75
N ALA A 32 -0.14 1.14 -8.04
CA ALA A 32 0.73 1.84 -8.98
C ALA A 32 0.36 3.32 -9.10
N LEU A 33 -0.92 3.64 -9.29
CA LEU A 33 -1.42 5.02 -9.36
C LEU A 33 -1.14 5.78 -8.05
N ASN A 34 -1.32 5.12 -6.91
CA ASN A 34 -0.96 5.68 -5.60
C ASN A 34 0.55 5.96 -5.53
N GLY A 35 1.40 5.09 -6.09
CA GLY A 35 2.84 5.31 -6.21
C GLY A 35 3.18 6.55 -7.03
N VAL A 36 2.58 6.72 -8.21
CA VAL A 36 2.76 7.92 -9.06
C VAL A 36 2.35 9.17 -8.31
N ALA A 37 1.15 9.19 -7.75
CA ALA A 37 0.64 10.35 -7.01
C ALA A 37 1.54 10.71 -5.83
N SER A 38 1.99 9.72 -5.06
CA SER A 38 2.89 9.93 -3.93
C SER A 38 4.26 10.50 -4.36
N LEU A 39 4.80 10.02 -5.48
CA LEU A 39 6.06 10.50 -6.01
C LEU A 39 5.95 11.96 -6.48
N LEU A 40 4.91 12.27 -7.25
CA LEU A 40 4.65 13.64 -7.72
C LEU A 40 4.43 14.61 -6.55
N LEU A 41 3.62 14.22 -5.57
CA LEU A 41 3.38 15.02 -4.38
C LEU A 41 4.66 15.24 -3.56
N SER A 42 5.54 14.25 -3.48
CA SER A 42 6.83 14.40 -2.80
C SER A 42 7.71 15.46 -3.46
N PHE A 43 7.79 15.49 -4.78
CA PHE A 43 8.53 16.52 -5.51
C PHE A 43 7.88 17.90 -5.37
N ILE A 44 6.57 18.00 -5.46
CA ILE A 44 5.84 19.25 -5.24
C ILE A 44 6.11 19.79 -3.83
N MET A 45 6.08 18.92 -2.82
CA MET A 45 6.38 19.29 -1.43
C MET A 45 7.79 19.85 -1.26
N ILE A 46 8.79 19.19 -1.85
CA ILE A 46 10.19 19.67 -1.84
C ILE A 46 10.26 21.05 -2.53
N GLY A 47 9.60 21.21 -3.66
CA GLY A 47 9.51 22.49 -4.37
C GLY A 47 8.89 23.60 -3.53
N VAL A 48 7.75 23.33 -2.87
CA VAL A 48 7.09 24.29 -1.96
C VAL A 48 8.01 24.67 -0.81
N MET A 49 8.69 23.70 -0.19
CA MET A 49 9.67 23.96 0.88
C MET A 49 10.81 24.86 0.39
N ALA A 50 11.37 24.60 -0.78
CA ALA A 50 12.48 25.36 -1.32
C ALA A 50 12.08 26.79 -1.73
N VAL A 51 10.94 26.95 -2.40
CA VAL A 51 10.48 28.26 -2.91
C VAL A 51 10.00 29.17 -1.78
N VAL A 52 9.22 28.65 -0.85
CA VAL A 52 8.62 29.47 0.23
C VAL A 52 9.57 29.59 1.42
N GLY A 53 10.29 28.53 1.75
CA GLY A 53 11.21 28.52 2.90
C GLY A 53 12.53 29.21 2.61
N GLY A 54 13.02 29.18 1.37
CA GLY A 54 14.35 29.70 1.03
C GLY A 54 15.44 29.06 1.91
N SER A 55 16.09 29.89 2.73
CA SER A 55 17.10 29.44 3.71
C SER A 55 16.50 29.06 5.08
N ASP A 56 15.23 29.38 5.35
CA ASP A 56 14.55 29.04 6.61
C ASP A 56 13.79 27.71 6.49
N LEU A 57 14.39 26.66 7.04
CA LEU A 57 13.83 25.31 7.05
C LEU A 57 12.47 25.24 7.78
N ILE A 58 12.28 26.04 8.83
CA ILE A 58 11.05 26.03 9.64
C ILE A 58 9.89 26.59 8.81
N THR A 59 10.10 27.72 8.14
CA THR A 59 9.11 28.32 7.25
C THR A 59 8.81 27.40 6.07
N GLY A 60 9.82 26.80 5.47
CA GLY A 60 9.65 25.79 4.41
C GLY A 60 8.80 24.59 4.85
N PHE A 61 9.08 24.06 6.03
CA PHE A 61 8.30 22.92 6.56
C PHE A 61 6.84 23.32 6.89
N LYS A 62 6.61 24.48 7.50
CA LYS A 62 5.26 24.99 7.75
C LYS A 62 4.46 25.18 6.46
N SER A 63 5.09 25.73 5.42
CA SER A 63 4.42 25.93 4.12
C SER A 63 4.05 24.60 3.44
N ALA A 64 4.91 23.60 3.54
CA ALA A 64 4.62 22.26 3.06
C ALA A 64 3.44 21.62 3.81
N LEU A 65 3.38 21.75 5.13
CA LEU A 65 2.25 21.27 5.93
C LEU A 65 0.93 21.99 5.57
N ALA A 66 0.98 23.33 5.39
CA ALA A 66 -0.19 24.10 4.99
C ALA A 66 -0.67 23.69 3.59
N PHE A 67 0.24 23.48 2.64
CA PHE A 67 -0.08 22.98 1.32
C PHE A 67 -0.76 21.61 1.35
N MET A 68 -0.21 20.65 2.12
CA MET A 68 -0.81 19.32 2.28
C MET A 68 -2.19 19.37 2.94
N GLY A 69 -2.35 20.24 3.95
CA GLY A 69 -3.64 20.46 4.59
C GLY A 69 -4.68 21.01 3.60
N GLY A 70 -4.32 22.01 2.82
CA GLY A 70 -5.17 22.59 1.78
C GLY A 70 -5.55 21.56 0.70
N LEU A 71 -4.58 20.76 0.24
CA LEU A 71 -4.82 19.69 -0.73
C LEU A 71 -5.75 18.60 -0.17
N SER A 72 -5.62 18.26 1.10
CA SER A 72 -6.50 17.30 1.78
C SER A 72 -7.93 17.81 1.88
N ILE A 73 -8.13 19.09 2.20
CA ILE A 73 -9.45 19.73 2.24
C ILE A 73 -10.06 19.75 0.83
N LEU A 74 -9.29 20.17 -0.17
CA LEU A 74 -9.73 20.20 -1.58
C LEU A 74 -10.13 18.80 -2.05
N SER A 75 -9.33 17.79 -1.75
CA SER A 75 -9.63 16.38 -2.07
C SER A 75 -10.94 15.93 -1.42
N GLY A 76 -11.17 16.27 -0.16
CA GLY A 76 -12.43 15.98 0.54
C GLY A 76 -13.64 16.64 -0.12
N ILE A 77 -13.52 17.90 -0.52
CA ILE A 77 -14.58 18.64 -1.25
C ILE A 77 -14.84 17.99 -2.60
N LEU A 78 -13.78 17.68 -3.37
CA LEU A 78 -13.93 17.04 -4.67
C LEU A 78 -14.65 15.68 -4.57
N VAL A 79 -14.28 14.86 -3.60
CA VAL A 79 -14.96 13.57 -3.35
C VAL A 79 -16.44 13.82 -3.02
N ALA A 80 -16.74 14.78 -2.14
CA ALA A 80 -18.13 15.06 -1.74
C ALA A 80 -19.00 15.58 -2.87
N VAL A 81 -18.41 16.33 -3.82
CA VAL A 81 -19.13 16.94 -4.97
C VAL A 81 -19.21 15.99 -6.17
N LEU A 82 -18.10 15.32 -6.48
CA LEU A 82 -17.99 14.55 -7.73
C LEU A 82 -18.40 13.10 -7.56
N MET A 83 -18.35 12.55 -6.33
CA MET A 83 -18.72 11.15 -6.12
C MET A 83 -20.24 10.99 -6.15
N PRO A 84 -20.80 10.25 -7.13
CA PRO A 84 -22.23 10.02 -7.18
C PRO A 84 -22.71 9.34 -5.91
N LYS A 85 -23.81 9.82 -5.33
CA LYS A 85 -24.39 9.25 -4.09
C LYS A 85 -24.81 7.78 -4.25
N ASP A 86 -25.05 7.36 -5.49
CA ASP A 86 -25.50 6.00 -5.85
C ASP A 86 -24.45 5.21 -6.64
N ALA A 87 -23.19 5.61 -6.58
CA ALA A 87 -22.09 4.95 -7.30
C ALA A 87 -21.70 3.61 -6.70
N ALA A 88 -22.65 2.71 -6.64
CA ALA A 88 -22.42 1.30 -6.38
C ALA A 88 -22.42 0.55 -7.74
N TYR A 89 -21.35 0.72 -8.54
CA TYR A 89 -21.18 -0.07 -9.74
C TYR A 89 -21.13 -1.56 -9.39
N GLY A 90 -21.99 -2.36 -10.03
CA GLY A 90 -21.99 -3.81 -9.86
C GLY A 90 -22.70 -4.33 -8.59
N VAL A 91 -23.30 -3.48 -7.80
CA VAL A 91 -24.07 -3.89 -6.59
C VAL A 91 -25.57 -3.89 -6.92
N SER A 92 -26.25 -4.99 -6.58
CA SER A 92 -27.69 -5.08 -6.74
C SER A 92 -28.43 -4.04 -5.88
N GLU A 93 -29.62 -3.61 -6.31
CA GLU A 93 -30.43 -2.66 -5.53
C GLU A 93 -30.75 -3.20 -4.11
N GLU A 94 -30.83 -4.50 -3.95
CA GLU A 94 -31.00 -5.16 -2.65
C GLU A 94 -29.77 -4.99 -1.74
N GLU A 95 -28.57 -5.06 -2.30
CA GLU A 95 -27.32 -4.83 -1.54
C GLU A 95 -27.12 -3.34 -1.22
N LYS A 96 -27.53 -2.42 -2.10
CA LYS A 96 -27.51 -0.97 -1.83
C LYS A 96 -28.43 -0.59 -0.68
N ALA A 97 -29.59 -1.23 -0.58
CA ALA A 97 -30.59 -0.98 0.47
C ALA A 97 -30.15 -1.55 1.83
N LYS A 98 -29.19 -2.45 1.88
CA LYS A 98 -28.76 -3.13 3.10
C LYS A 98 -27.87 -2.22 3.95
N LYS A 99 -28.45 -1.57 4.94
CA LYS A 99 -27.71 -0.80 5.94
C LYS A 99 -26.83 -1.74 6.77
N ILE A 100 -25.56 -1.42 6.88
CA ILE A 100 -24.62 -2.14 7.76
C ILE A 100 -25.10 -1.96 9.20
N THR A 101 -25.35 -3.05 9.88
CA THR A 101 -25.82 -3.09 11.26
C THR A 101 -24.71 -3.58 12.20
N ALA A 102 -24.86 -3.36 13.51
CA ALA A 102 -23.92 -3.91 14.49
C ALA A 102 -23.81 -5.45 14.40
N LYS A 103 -24.87 -6.13 13.91
CA LYS A 103 -24.83 -7.58 13.67
C LYS A 103 -23.88 -7.95 12.53
N ASP A 104 -23.74 -7.11 11.51
CA ASP A 104 -22.83 -7.36 10.38
C ASP A 104 -21.36 -7.25 10.84
N TYR A 105 -21.03 -6.35 11.78
CA TYR A 105 -19.71 -6.31 12.42
C TYR A 105 -19.44 -7.60 13.19
N ILE A 106 -20.39 -8.06 14.01
CA ILE A 106 -20.22 -9.30 14.77
C ILE A 106 -20.12 -10.51 13.83
N SER A 107 -20.88 -10.52 12.72
CA SER A 107 -20.81 -11.59 11.73
C SER A 107 -19.46 -11.62 11.01
N ALA A 108 -18.87 -10.47 10.70
CA ALA A 108 -17.53 -10.37 10.10
C ALA A 108 -16.46 -11.03 10.99
N PHE A 109 -16.49 -10.81 12.30
CA PHE A 109 -15.58 -11.48 13.25
C PHE A 109 -15.70 -13.01 13.27
N LYS A 110 -16.85 -13.57 12.85
CA LYS A 110 -17.06 -15.01 12.78
C LYS A 110 -16.54 -15.67 11.50
N ILE A 111 -16.16 -14.87 10.49
CA ILE A 111 -15.64 -15.38 9.22
C ILE A 111 -14.15 -15.66 9.37
N PRO A 112 -13.68 -16.92 9.28
CA PRO A 112 -12.25 -17.23 9.40
C PRO A 112 -11.38 -16.49 8.39
N GLY A 113 -11.89 -16.24 7.17
CA GLY A 113 -11.21 -15.51 6.12
C GLY A 113 -10.83 -14.09 6.49
N VAL A 114 -11.60 -13.42 7.36
CA VAL A 114 -11.28 -12.08 7.87
C VAL A 114 -10.01 -12.12 8.72
N TRP A 115 -9.85 -13.14 9.56
CA TRP A 115 -8.66 -13.32 10.39
C TRP A 115 -7.43 -13.71 9.59
N ILE A 116 -7.61 -14.53 8.54
CA ILE A 116 -6.50 -14.87 7.62
C ILE A 116 -6.03 -13.60 6.90
N MET A 117 -6.95 -12.77 6.41
CA MET A 117 -6.62 -11.48 5.79
C MET A 117 -5.92 -10.55 6.80
N ALA A 118 -6.40 -10.49 8.05
CA ALA A 118 -5.78 -9.68 9.10
C ALA A 118 -4.33 -10.13 9.39
N ILE A 119 -4.08 -11.44 9.45
CA ILE A 119 -2.73 -11.99 9.63
C ILE A 119 -1.83 -11.62 8.44
N LEU A 120 -2.32 -11.73 7.21
CA LEU A 120 -1.56 -11.35 6.01
C LEU A 120 -1.18 -9.88 6.03
N VAL A 121 -2.13 -8.99 6.36
CA VAL A 121 -1.88 -7.55 6.50
C VAL A 121 -0.87 -7.29 7.61
N TRP A 122 -1.03 -7.95 8.77
CA TRP A 122 -0.10 -7.82 9.89
C TRP A 122 1.33 -8.27 9.52
N CYS A 123 1.47 -9.40 8.83
CA CYS A 123 2.78 -9.86 8.32
C CYS A 123 3.39 -8.82 7.38
N TYR A 124 2.60 -8.30 6.42
CA TYR A 124 3.06 -7.25 5.53
C TYR A 124 3.53 -5.98 6.29
N VAL A 125 2.73 -5.51 7.25
CA VAL A 125 3.06 -4.30 8.04
C VAL A 125 4.35 -4.52 8.83
N THR A 126 4.52 -5.70 9.43
CA THR A 126 5.73 -6.07 10.17
C THR A 126 6.96 -6.05 9.26
N ILE A 127 6.89 -6.68 8.08
CA ILE A 127 7.98 -6.66 7.09
C ILE A 127 8.27 -5.22 6.64
N SER A 128 7.23 -4.44 6.39
CA SER A 128 7.36 -3.03 5.99
C SER A 128 8.07 -2.17 7.06
N ALA A 129 7.75 -2.41 8.33
CA ALA A 129 8.41 -1.75 9.46
C ALA A 129 9.90 -2.12 9.50
N VAL A 130 10.24 -3.42 9.41
CA VAL A 130 11.64 -3.88 9.36
C VAL A 130 12.37 -3.28 8.15
N ALA A 131 11.75 -3.29 6.98
CA ALA A 131 12.35 -2.73 5.76
C ALA A 131 12.69 -1.24 5.88
N SER A 132 11.99 -0.47 6.71
CA SER A 132 12.31 0.95 6.94
C SER A 132 13.67 1.14 7.60
N TYR A 133 14.13 0.17 8.40
CA TYR A 133 15.44 0.18 9.04
C TYR A 133 16.59 -0.25 8.11
N LEU A 134 16.31 -0.82 6.94
CA LEU A 134 17.36 -1.24 6.01
C LEU A 134 18.16 -0.04 5.46
N THR A 135 17.56 1.13 5.31
CA THR A 135 18.28 2.33 4.87
C THR A 135 19.33 2.79 5.87
N PRO A 136 19.00 3.05 7.16
CA PRO A 136 20.04 3.38 8.16
C PRO A 136 20.99 2.20 8.41
N TYR A 137 20.57 0.96 8.34
CA TYR A 137 21.46 -0.20 8.47
C TYR A 137 22.49 -0.25 7.34
N SER A 138 22.08 0.01 6.09
CA SER A 138 22.97 0.05 4.94
C SER A 138 24.03 1.15 5.05
N THR A 139 23.71 2.27 5.69
CA THR A 139 24.68 3.36 5.92
C THR A 139 25.59 3.08 7.10
N SER A 140 25.02 2.74 8.27
CA SER A 140 25.77 2.67 9.54
C SER A 140 26.60 1.40 9.67
N VAL A 141 26.13 0.28 9.10
CA VAL A 141 26.76 -1.04 9.25
C VAL A 141 27.47 -1.49 7.98
N LEU A 142 26.81 -1.35 6.83
CA LEU A 142 27.34 -1.87 5.56
C LEU A 142 28.20 -0.85 4.79
N GLY A 143 28.28 0.40 5.25
CA GLY A 143 29.16 1.41 4.69
C GLY A 143 28.66 2.08 3.39
N MET A 144 27.36 1.96 3.06
CA MET A 144 26.77 2.67 1.93
C MET A 144 26.77 4.19 2.19
N SER A 145 27.06 5.01 1.17
CA SER A 145 26.97 6.47 1.34
C SER A 145 25.54 6.91 1.65
N ALA A 146 25.39 7.90 2.54
CA ALA A 146 24.08 8.39 2.99
C ALA A 146 23.24 8.92 1.82
N ALA A 147 23.84 9.61 0.84
CA ALA A 147 23.15 10.12 -0.34
C ALA A 147 22.57 8.99 -1.19
N LEU A 148 23.36 7.93 -1.45
CA LEU A 148 22.89 6.78 -2.23
C LEU A 148 21.78 6.02 -1.48
N ALA A 149 21.97 5.77 -0.18
CA ALA A 149 20.98 5.07 0.64
C ALA A 149 19.63 5.83 0.71
N ALA A 150 19.67 7.16 0.85
CA ALA A 150 18.46 7.99 0.85
C ALA A 150 17.75 7.96 -0.51
N SER A 151 18.49 8.09 -1.61
CA SER A 151 17.93 8.04 -2.97
C SER A 151 17.28 6.70 -3.26
N ILE A 152 17.97 5.60 -2.95
CA ILE A 152 17.42 4.24 -3.15
C ILE A 152 16.27 3.96 -2.18
N GLY A 153 16.32 4.43 -0.94
CA GLY A 153 15.22 4.34 0.02
C GLY A 153 13.94 5.02 -0.48
N THR A 154 14.08 6.20 -1.10
CA THR A 154 12.98 6.92 -1.73
C THR A 154 12.43 6.15 -2.93
N PHE A 155 13.30 5.70 -3.82
CA PHE A 155 12.87 4.91 -4.98
C PHE A 155 12.24 3.58 -4.58
N ARG A 156 12.76 2.90 -3.57
CA ARG A 156 12.16 1.69 -2.99
C ARG A 156 10.74 1.97 -2.51
N THR A 157 10.52 3.09 -1.84
CA THR A 157 9.22 3.41 -1.23
C THR A 157 8.17 3.83 -2.24
N TYR A 158 8.54 4.57 -3.27
CA TYR A 158 7.60 5.14 -4.23
C TYR A 158 7.71 4.51 -5.63
N GLY A 159 8.92 4.30 -6.12
CA GLY A 159 9.16 3.75 -7.46
C GLY A 159 8.80 2.27 -7.57
N CYS A 160 9.12 1.46 -6.55
CA CYS A 160 8.82 0.03 -6.58
C CYS A 160 7.31 -0.28 -6.57
N ARG A 161 6.46 0.68 -6.16
CA ARG A 161 4.99 0.55 -6.29
C ARG A 161 4.54 0.42 -7.73
N LEU A 162 5.19 1.17 -8.64
CA LEU A 162 4.85 1.18 -10.06
C LEU A 162 5.03 -0.20 -10.71
N ILE A 163 5.97 -0.97 -10.21
CA ILE A 163 6.30 -2.30 -10.74
C ILE A 163 5.64 -3.39 -9.89
N GLY A 164 5.81 -3.33 -8.58
CA GLY A 164 5.39 -4.37 -7.65
C GLY A 164 3.87 -4.55 -7.62
N GLY A 165 3.09 -3.47 -7.58
CA GLY A 165 1.63 -3.55 -7.56
C GLY A 165 1.04 -4.27 -8.78
N PRO A 166 1.26 -3.75 -10.01
CA PRO A 166 0.77 -4.40 -11.23
C PRO A 166 1.32 -5.82 -11.43
N LEU A 167 2.59 -6.05 -11.09
CA LEU A 167 3.21 -7.38 -11.20
C LEU A 167 2.55 -8.36 -10.23
N GLY A 168 2.29 -7.95 -8.98
CA GLY A 168 1.56 -8.76 -8.00
C GLY A 168 0.15 -9.12 -8.50
N GLY A 169 -0.58 -8.13 -8.99
CA GLY A 169 -1.90 -8.35 -9.57
C GLY A 169 -1.88 -9.31 -10.76
N TYR A 170 -0.90 -9.15 -11.66
CA TYR A 170 -0.75 -10.08 -12.80
C TYR A 170 -0.43 -11.50 -12.34
N ILE A 171 0.48 -11.65 -11.38
CA ILE A 171 0.86 -12.98 -10.84
C ILE A 171 -0.36 -13.61 -10.15
N ALA A 172 -1.10 -12.86 -9.36
CA ALA A 172 -2.29 -13.36 -8.68
C ALA A 172 -3.36 -13.83 -9.66
N ASP A 173 -3.73 -13.01 -10.65
CA ASP A 173 -4.87 -13.27 -11.53
C ASP A 173 -4.54 -14.21 -12.69
N LYS A 174 -3.34 -14.15 -13.25
CA LYS A 174 -2.97 -14.88 -14.47
C LYS A 174 -2.05 -16.07 -14.24
N ALA A 175 -1.00 -15.89 -13.41
CA ALA A 175 0.00 -16.95 -13.22
C ALA A 175 -0.49 -18.00 -12.22
N PHE A 176 -0.93 -17.58 -11.04
CA PHE A 176 -1.34 -18.49 -9.96
C PHE A 176 -2.85 -18.69 -9.89
N LYS A 177 -3.62 -17.75 -10.43
CA LYS A 177 -5.09 -17.72 -10.27
C LYS A 177 -5.49 -17.84 -8.80
N SER A 178 -4.69 -17.23 -7.93
CA SER A 178 -4.87 -17.23 -6.48
C SER A 178 -4.01 -16.13 -5.85
N VAL A 179 -4.67 -15.25 -5.14
CA VAL A 179 -4.02 -14.19 -4.36
C VAL A 179 -3.26 -14.80 -3.18
N ALA A 180 -3.78 -15.86 -2.57
CA ALA A 180 -3.11 -16.52 -1.45
C ALA A 180 -1.72 -17.05 -1.84
N LYS A 181 -1.58 -17.65 -3.03
CA LYS A 181 -0.28 -18.15 -3.53
C LYS A 181 0.67 -16.99 -3.87
N GLU A 182 0.16 -15.92 -4.45
CA GLU A 182 0.94 -14.72 -4.73
C GLU A 182 1.46 -14.08 -3.42
N GLN A 183 0.61 -13.97 -2.41
CA GLN A 183 0.99 -13.45 -1.09
C GLN A 183 2.08 -14.31 -0.43
N LEU A 184 1.98 -15.63 -0.53
CA LEU A 184 3.02 -16.54 -0.03
C LEU A 184 4.36 -16.29 -0.74
N LEU A 185 4.35 -16.18 -2.08
CA LEU A 185 5.54 -15.89 -2.86
C LEU A 185 6.17 -14.55 -2.48
N GLY A 186 5.38 -13.49 -2.45
CA GLY A 186 5.84 -12.13 -2.17
C GLY A 186 6.39 -11.98 -0.76
N GLN A 187 5.70 -12.51 0.25
CA GLN A 187 6.16 -12.47 1.64
C GLN A 187 7.41 -13.31 1.85
N PHE A 188 7.48 -14.51 1.26
CA PHE A 188 8.67 -15.36 1.32
C PHE A 188 9.88 -14.69 0.66
N ALA A 189 9.71 -14.12 -0.54
CA ALA A 189 10.75 -13.37 -1.23
C ALA A 189 11.25 -12.19 -0.38
N CYS A 190 10.34 -11.49 0.30
CA CYS A 190 10.68 -10.38 1.17
C CYS A 190 11.51 -10.84 2.38
N VAL A 191 11.05 -11.89 3.08
CA VAL A 191 11.76 -12.47 4.24
C VAL A 191 13.14 -12.97 3.84
N LEU A 192 13.25 -13.66 2.70
CA LEU A 192 14.52 -14.15 2.18
C LEU A 192 15.48 -13.00 1.89
N THR A 193 15.01 -11.96 1.19
CA THR A 193 15.85 -10.82 0.81
C THR A 193 16.27 -10.01 2.02
N VAL A 194 15.38 -9.78 2.98
CA VAL A 194 15.72 -9.13 4.26
C VAL A 194 16.69 -10.01 5.06
N GLY A 195 16.49 -11.33 5.09
CA GLY A 195 17.40 -12.27 5.75
C GLY A 195 18.82 -12.23 5.21
N ILE A 196 18.99 -12.02 3.90
CA ILE A 196 20.31 -11.85 3.29
C ILE A 196 21.06 -10.65 3.92
N PHE A 197 20.38 -9.54 4.21
CA PHE A 197 21.02 -8.37 4.84
C PHE A 197 21.67 -8.71 6.19
N LEU A 198 21.15 -9.70 6.94
CA LEU A 198 21.66 -10.08 8.25
C LEU A 198 23.02 -10.79 8.16
N VAL A 199 23.34 -11.38 7.01
CA VAL A 199 24.58 -12.14 6.80
C VAL A 199 25.60 -11.42 5.94
N LEU A 200 25.28 -10.20 5.49
CA LEU A 200 26.21 -9.41 4.66
C LEU A 200 27.38 -8.85 5.53
N PRO A 201 28.63 -8.99 5.07
CA PRO A 201 29.77 -8.40 5.74
C PRO A 201 29.80 -6.88 5.59
N THR A 202 30.44 -6.21 6.54
CA THR A 202 30.78 -4.78 6.43
C THR A 202 31.62 -4.53 5.18
N GLY A 203 31.37 -3.43 4.47
CA GLY A 203 32.06 -3.13 3.20
C GLY A 203 31.50 -3.87 1.98
N THR A 204 30.33 -4.48 2.09
CA THR A 204 29.63 -5.08 0.94
C THR A 204 29.48 -4.06 -0.20
N ASN A 205 29.66 -4.53 -1.44
CA ASN A 205 29.54 -3.67 -2.62
C ASN A 205 28.21 -2.93 -2.67
N SER A 206 28.27 -1.60 -2.83
CA SER A 206 27.08 -0.75 -2.85
C SER A 206 26.09 -1.12 -3.97
N GLY A 207 26.57 -1.63 -5.11
CA GLY A 207 25.70 -2.11 -6.19
C GLY A 207 24.84 -3.30 -5.78
N LEU A 208 25.43 -4.26 -5.04
CA LEU A 208 24.67 -5.40 -4.49
C LEU A 208 23.62 -4.92 -3.48
N LEU A 209 23.98 -3.97 -2.61
CA LEU A 209 23.03 -3.40 -1.65
C LEU A 209 21.85 -2.70 -2.33
N VAL A 210 22.13 -1.95 -3.42
CA VAL A 210 21.08 -1.32 -4.23
C VAL A 210 20.12 -2.37 -4.79
N VAL A 211 20.64 -3.43 -5.41
CA VAL A 211 19.81 -4.51 -5.97
C VAL A 211 18.94 -5.17 -4.90
N LEU A 212 19.51 -5.48 -3.75
CA LEU A 212 18.78 -6.10 -2.64
C LEU A 212 17.70 -5.15 -2.07
N LEU A 213 17.98 -3.86 -1.90
CA LEU A 213 17.00 -2.87 -1.45
C LEU A 213 15.83 -2.74 -2.43
N LEU A 214 16.09 -2.79 -3.72
CA LEU A 214 15.05 -2.75 -4.75
C LEU A 214 14.24 -4.05 -4.78
N LEU A 215 14.87 -5.20 -4.61
CA LEU A 215 14.17 -6.49 -4.51
C LEU A 215 13.24 -6.54 -3.30
N VAL A 216 13.68 -6.05 -2.13
CA VAL A 216 12.80 -5.88 -0.97
C VAL A 216 11.60 -5.00 -1.33
N GLY A 217 11.85 -3.85 -1.99
CA GLY A 217 10.79 -2.93 -2.39
C GLY A 217 9.77 -3.57 -3.33
N ILE A 218 10.23 -4.24 -4.38
CA ILE A 218 9.35 -4.94 -5.34
C ILE A 218 8.54 -6.02 -4.62
N SER A 219 9.18 -6.88 -3.82
CA SER A 219 8.51 -7.96 -3.08
C SER A 219 7.46 -7.41 -2.09
N MET A 220 7.76 -6.31 -1.40
CA MET A 220 6.79 -5.64 -0.54
C MET A 220 5.57 -5.16 -1.31
N PHE A 221 5.76 -4.56 -2.48
CA PHE A 221 4.64 -4.01 -3.25
C PHE A 221 3.92 -5.05 -4.10
N LEU A 222 4.51 -6.23 -4.37
CA LEU A 222 3.78 -7.41 -4.78
C LEU A 222 2.65 -7.69 -3.78
N CYS A 223 3.00 -7.85 -2.50
CA CYS A 223 2.04 -8.14 -1.44
C CYS A 223 1.06 -6.99 -1.20
N LYS A 224 1.56 -5.75 -1.10
CA LYS A 224 0.72 -4.59 -0.80
C LYS A 224 -0.34 -4.35 -1.86
N GLY A 225 0.01 -4.59 -3.12
CA GLY A 225 -0.92 -4.41 -4.23
C GLY A 225 -2.10 -5.37 -4.21
N THR A 226 -2.01 -6.46 -3.47
CA THR A 226 -2.97 -7.58 -3.61
C THR A 226 -3.56 -8.09 -2.30
N TYR A 227 -3.01 -7.78 -1.11
CA TYR A 227 -3.46 -8.39 0.14
C TYR A 227 -4.95 -8.17 0.45
N PHE A 228 -5.58 -7.09 -0.02
CA PHE A 228 -7.03 -6.91 0.12
C PHE A 228 -7.83 -7.56 -1.01
N SER A 229 -7.20 -7.93 -2.13
CA SER A 229 -7.89 -8.65 -3.21
C SER A 229 -8.16 -10.13 -2.87
N ILE A 230 -7.64 -10.62 -1.75
CA ILE A 230 -7.88 -12.00 -1.26
C ILE A 230 -9.33 -12.23 -0.79
N GLN A 231 -10.13 -11.19 -0.61
CA GLN A 231 -11.46 -11.27 -0.02
C GLN A 231 -12.40 -12.27 -0.71
N PRO A 232 -12.48 -12.35 -2.06
CA PRO A 232 -13.29 -13.37 -2.73
C PRO A 232 -12.84 -14.80 -2.42
N GLU A 233 -11.52 -15.04 -2.42
CA GLU A 233 -10.96 -16.37 -2.11
C GLU A 233 -11.25 -16.79 -0.66
N MET A 234 -11.36 -15.83 0.25
CA MET A 234 -11.68 -16.06 1.67
C MET A 234 -13.19 -16.12 1.95
N GLY A 235 -14.02 -16.05 0.91
CA GLY A 235 -15.47 -16.09 1.05
C GLY A 235 -16.06 -14.87 1.80
N ILE A 236 -15.39 -13.73 1.76
CA ILE A 236 -15.85 -12.49 2.40
C ILE A 236 -16.86 -11.80 1.48
N PRO A 237 -18.15 -11.68 1.88
CA PRO A 237 -19.17 -11.05 1.06
C PRO A 237 -18.89 -9.56 0.80
N THR A 238 -19.30 -9.08 -0.38
CA THR A 238 -19.03 -7.70 -0.80
C THR A 238 -19.64 -6.65 0.13
N HIS A 239 -20.83 -6.91 0.68
CA HIS A 239 -21.52 -5.96 1.57
C HIS A 239 -20.76 -5.70 2.88
N ILE A 240 -19.99 -6.68 3.41
CA ILE A 240 -19.18 -6.51 4.62
C ILE A 240 -17.69 -6.26 4.32
N SER A 241 -17.30 -6.07 3.05
CA SER A 241 -15.92 -5.86 2.62
C SER A 241 -15.24 -4.74 3.41
N ALA A 242 -15.89 -3.58 3.54
CA ALA A 242 -15.33 -2.46 4.30
C ALA A 242 -15.12 -2.80 5.79
N THR A 243 -16.04 -3.55 6.38
CA THR A 243 -15.94 -4.02 7.78
C THR A 243 -14.75 -4.98 7.93
N ALA A 244 -14.60 -5.92 6.99
CA ALA A 244 -13.49 -6.86 6.99
C ALA A 244 -12.12 -6.13 6.90
N VAL A 245 -12.02 -5.14 6.01
CA VAL A 245 -10.81 -4.29 5.89
C VAL A 245 -10.55 -3.47 7.15
N ALA A 246 -11.60 -3.02 7.85
CA ALA A 246 -11.45 -2.26 9.09
C ALA A 246 -10.99 -3.12 10.29
N ILE A 247 -11.22 -4.45 10.23
CA ILE A 247 -10.76 -5.41 11.22
C ILE A 247 -9.30 -5.81 10.97
N ALA A 248 -8.90 -5.90 9.69
CA ALA A 248 -7.56 -6.28 9.27
C ALA A 248 -6.56 -5.13 9.35
#